data_07cada527195ea8888a772c82676d4e2
#
_entry.id   07cada527195ea8888a772c82676d4e2
#
_cell.length_a   1.000
_cell.length_b   1.000
_cell.length_c   1.000
_cell.angle_alpha   90.00
_cell.angle_beta   90.00
_cell.angle_gamma   90.00
#
_symmetry.space_group_name_H-M   'P 1'
#
loop_
_entity.id
_entity.type
_entity.pdbx_description
1 polymer ?
#
loop_
_entity_poly.entity_id
_entity_poly.type
_entity_poly.pdbx_seq_one_letter_code
_entity_poly.pdbx_strand_id
1 'polypeptide(L)'
;LNGFLTKDNLKANDEKNIKSNDPVDKVSARVQAVAVFYPPTDFINYGGVNTTGTINQQGLVMARVAAAFDFKEWSDATGTFVSITDTKKRLEIAQGISPINFVTSDDPPVIIIHGDKDFLVPKQQSESIIEKFNEAKVPNKFIIKEGGSHGWQNREIEEKNFIDWFDKYLK
;
A
#
# COMPACT_ATOMS: atom_id res chain seq x y z
N LEU A 1 -16.18 -4.16 0.94
CA LEU A 1 -14.71 -4.12 0.76
C LEU A 1 -13.98 -3.97 2.12
N ASN A 2 -14.25 -4.91 3.05
CA ASN A 2 -13.54 -5.00 4.33
C ASN A 2 -12.35 -5.97 4.22
N GLY A 3 -11.55 -5.86 3.19
CA GLY A 3 -10.45 -6.78 2.89
C GLY A 3 -9.08 -6.16 2.88
N PHE A 4 -8.88 -4.95 3.40
CA PHE A 4 -7.54 -4.38 3.50
C PHE A 4 -6.92 -4.72 4.85
N LEU A 5 -5.78 -5.29 4.74
CA LEU A 5 -4.86 -5.91 5.67
C LEU A 5 -4.51 -4.96 6.83
N THR A 6 -5.27 -5.00 7.90
CA THR A 6 -4.77 -4.54 9.20
C THR A 6 -3.88 -5.63 9.78
N LYS A 7 -2.92 -5.26 10.63
CA LYS A 7 -2.08 -6.20 11.37
C LYS A 7 -2.91 -7.31 12.06
N ASP A 8 -4.09 -6.94 12.54
CA ASP A 8 -5.04 -7.86 13.16
C ASP A 8 -5.76 -8.74 12.14
N ASN A 9 -5.99 -8.26 10.89
CA ASN A 9 -6.60 -9.05 9.83
C ASN A 9 -5.62 -10.06 9.21
N LEU A 10 -4.33 -9.75 9.15
CA LEU A 10 -3.28 -10.72 8.76
C LEU A 10 -3.14 -11.81 9.81
N LYS A 11 -3.05 -11.45 11.09
CA LYS A 11 -3.06 -12.40 12.20
C LYS A 11 -4.39 -13.13 12.32
N ALA A 12 -5.52 -12.43 12.16
CA ALA A 12 -6.84 -13.02 12.26
C ALA A 12 -7.16 -13.98 11.09
N ASN A 13 -6.58 -13.82 9.92
CA ASN A 13 -6.69 -14.81 8.86
C ASN A 13 -5.86 -16.06 9.18
N ASP A 14 -4.64 -15.90 9.68
CA ASP A 14 -3.83 -17.04 10.13
C ASP A 14 -4.49 -17.75 11.34
N GLU A 15 -5.10 -17.02 12.27
CA GLU A 15 -5.75 -17.60 13.46
C GLU A 15 -7.18 -18.10 13.21
N LYS A 16 -7.99 -17.43 12.38
CA LYS A 16 -9.34 -17.87 12.04
C LYS A 16 -9.36 -19.16 11.22
N ASN A 17 -8.38 -19.33 10.38
CA ASN A 17 -8.27 -20.49 9.49
C ASN A 17 -7.76 -21.75 10.21
N ILE A 18 -7.22 -21.62 11.42
CA ILE A 18 -6.83 -22.77 12.26
C ILE A 18 -8.04 -23.69 12.58
N LYS A 19 -9.26 -23.18 12.61
CA LYS A 19 -10.49 -23.94 12.88
C LYS A 19 -11.11 -24.55 11.63
N SER A 20 -10.66 -24.19 10.43
CA SER A 20 -11.15 -24.78 9.19
C SER A 20 -10.62 -26.21 9.01
N ASN A 21 -11.46 -27.09 8.48
CA ASN A 21 -11.06 -28.42 8.05
C ASN A 21 -10.51 -28.45 6.62
N ASP A 22 -10.62 -27.32 5.89
CA ASP A 22 -10.03 -27.18 4.55
C ASP A 22 -8.50 -26.97 4.67
N PRO A 23 -7.68 -27.82 4.05
CA PRO A 23 -6.23 -27.66 4.08
C PRO A 23 -5.76 -26.38 3.37
N VAL A 24 -6.54 -25.83 2.43
CA VAL A 24 -6.23 -24.56 1.75
C VAL A 24 -6.29 -23.37 2.72
N ASP A 25 -7.23 -23.40 3.65
CA ASP A 25 -7.37 -22.35 4.67
C ASP A 25 -6.22 -22.35 5.70
N LYS A 26 -5.40 -23.38 5.71
CA LYS A 26 -4.24 -23.53 6.61
C LYS A 26 -2.92 -23.09 5.97
N VAL A 27 -2.95 -22.74 4.68
CA VAL A 27 -1.76 -22.24 3.99
C VAL A 27 -1.54 -20.78 4.37
N SER A 28 -0.31 -20.45 4.81
CA SER A 28 0.05 -19.06 5.09
C SER A 28 -0.04 -18.21 3.83
N ALA A 29 -0.69 -17.06 3.94
CA ALA A 29 -0.73 -16.05 2.89
C ALA A 29 0.52 -15.13 2.89
N ARG A 30 1.51 -15.39 3.75
CA ARG A 30 2.73 -14.58 3.83
C ARG A 30 3.59 -14.80 2.60
N VAL A 31 4.00 -13.68 1.98
CA VAL A 31 4.98 -13.69 0.89
C VAL A 31 6.40 -13.61 1.45
N GLN A 32 7.37 -14.14 0.72
CA GLN A 32 8.77 -14.22 1.15
C GLN A 32 9.61 -13.03 0.69
N ALA A 33 9.19 -12.34 -0.37
CA ALA A 33 9.81 -11.13 -0.89
C ALA A 33 8.80 -10.31 -1.68
N VAL A 34 9.02 -9.00 -1.78
CA VAL A 34 8.17 -8.07 -2.53
C VAL A 34 9.03 -7.28 -3.51
N ALA A 35 8.54 -7.13 -4.75
CA ALA A 35 9.10 -6.25 -5.76
C ALA A 35 7.96 -5.43 -6.38
N VAL A 36 8.06 -4.10 -6.36
CA VAL A 36 6.95 -3.25 -6.76
C VAL A 36 7.44 -1.97 -7.46
N PHE A 37 6.68 -1.54 -8.47
CA PHE A 37 6.85 -0.24 -9.11
C PHE A 37 5.90 0.79 -8.50
N TYR A 38 6.42 1.96 -8.17
CA TYR A 38 5.69 3.19 -7.80
C TYR A 38 4.42 2.97 -6.94
N PRO A 39 4.51 2.29 -5.78
CA PRO A 39 3.33 1.99 -4.98
C PRO A 39 2.77 3.24 -4.27
N PRO A 40 1.44 3.44 -4.24
CA PRO A 40 0.82 4.36 -3.31
C PRO A 40 0.79 3.73 -1.91
N THR A 41 1.30 4.42 -0.90
CA THR A 41 1.54 3.86 0.44
C THR A 41 0.95 4.67 1.58
N ASP A 42 0.69 5.97 1.37
CA ASP A 42 0.13 6.88 2.35
C ASP A 42 -0.98 7.73 1.71
N PHE A 43 -2.22 7.37 1.99
CA PHE A 43 -3.38 8.05 1.42
C PHE A 43 -3.77 9.34 2.14
N ILE A 44 -3.12 9.63 3.28
CA ILE A 44 -3.30 10.88 4.01
C ILE A 44 -2.31 11.94 3.52
N ASN A 45 -1.03 11.57 3.38
CA ASN A 45 0.05 12.47 2.97
C ASN A 45 0.41 12.26 1.49
N TYR A 46 -0.57 12.20 0.61
CA TYR A 46 -0.36 11.97 -0.80
C TYR A 46 0.21 13.22 -1.49
N GLY A 47 1.49 13.19 -1.87
CA GLY A 47 2.21 14.30 -2.50
C GLY A 47 2.81 15.32 -1.53
N GLY A 48 2.71 15.09 -0.22
CA GLY A 48 3.29 15.95 0.82
C GLY A 48 2.62 15.76 2.18
N VAL A 49 3.18 16.40 3.20
CA VAL A 49 2.63 16.34 4.56
C VAL A 49 1.25 16.97 4.60
N ASN A 50 0.30 16.23 5.11
CA ASN A 50 -1.08 16.70 5.27
C ASN A 50 -1.19 17.65 6.48
N THR A 51 -1.31 18.94 6.19
CA THR A 51 -1.49 19.99 7.20
C THR A 51 -2.97 20.33 7.46
N THR A 52 -3.88 19.78 6.66
CA THR A 52 -5.32 20.12 6.74
C THR A 52 -6.14 19.15 7.58
N GLY A 53 -5.56 18.00 7.92
CA GLY A 53 -6.28 16.93 8.63
C GLY A 53 -7.41 16.29 7.79
N THR A 54 -7.32 16.39 6.47
CA THR A 54 -8.27 15.78 5.53
C THR A 54 -7.54 14.95 4.47
N ILE A 55 -8.20 13.97 3.88
CA ILE A 55 -7.63 13.22 2.74
C ILE A 55 -7.32 14.22 1.61
N ASN A 56 -6.13 14.12 1.02
CA ASN A 56 -5.74 14.95 -0.12
C ASN A 56 -6.57 14.60 -1.38
N GLN A 57 -7.77 15.14 -1.47
CA GLN A 57 -8.70 14.91 -2.57
C GLN A 57 -8.10 15.32 -3.93
N GLN A 58 -7.36 16.42 -3.97
CA GLN A 58 -6.77 16.92 -5.22
C GLN A 58 -5.74 15.94 -5.77
N GLY A 59 -4.86 15.39 -4.93
CA GLY A 59 -3.90 14.36 -5.33
C GLY A 59 -4.59 13.11 -5.86
N LEU A 60 -5.65 12.65 -5.18
CA LEU A 60 -6.41 11.46 -5.59
C LEU A 60 -7.17 11.68 -6.91
N VAL A 61 -7.70 12.88 -7.15
CA VAL A 61 -8.33 13.25 -8.42
C VAL A 61 -7.31 13.25 -9.56
N MET A 62 -6.14 13.86 -9.33
CA MET A 62 -5.06 13.86 -10.33
C MET A 62 -4.59 12.44 -10.66
N ALA A 63 -4.46 11.58 -9.67
CA ALA A 63 -4.13 10.17 -9.84
C ALA A 63 -5.28 9.33 -10.43
N ARG A 64 -6.46 9.91 -10.67
CA ARG A 64 -7.68 9.24 -11.17
C ARG A 64 -8.18 8.09 -10.29
N VAL A 65 -7.87 8.13 -9.02
CA VAL A 65 -8.27 7.10 -8.04
C VAL A 65 -9.26 7.61 -6.99
N ALA A 66 -9.74 8.85 -7.10
CA ALA A 66 -10.62 9.49 -6.13
C ALA A 66 -11.90 8.67 -5.84
N ALA A 67 -12.42 7.96 -6.83
CA ALA A 67 -13.61 7.12 -6.66
C ALA A 67 -13.39 5.96 -5.68
N ALA A 68 -12.17 5.43 -5.58
CA ALA A 68 -11.82 4.39 -4.60
C ALA A 68 -11.88 4.89 -3.15
N PHE A 69 -11.87 6.21 -2.95
CA PHE A 69 -11.96 6.87 -1.65
C PHE A 69 -13.34 7.48 -1.37
N ASP A 70 -14.35 7.15 -2.17
CA ASP A 70 -15.76 7.37 -1.84
C ASP A 70 -16.24 6.27 -0.88
N PHE A 71 -15.77 6.34 0.36
CA PHE A 71 -16.13 5.37 1.39
C PHE A 71 -17.63 5.42 1.67
N LYS A 72 -18.25 4.25 1.73
CA LYS A 72 -19.70 4.10 1.92
C LYS A 72 -20.01 3.25 3.12
N GLU A 73 -21.16 3.52 3.74
CA GLU A 73 -21.73 2.72 4.80
C GLU A 73 -23.18 2.41 4.51
N TRP A 74 -23.67 1.34 5.09
CA TRP A 74 -25.07 0.98 4.99
C TRP A 74 -25.93 1.96 5.81
N SER A 75 -27.03 2.42 5.24
CA SER A 75 -28.02 3.26 5.89
C SER A 75 -29.33 2.52 6.03
N ASP A 76 -29.73 2.21 7.24
CA ASP A 76 -31.03 1.58 7.52
C ASP A 76 -32.22 2.50 7.17
N ALA A 77 -32.00 3.82 7.23
CA ALA A 77 -33.03 4.81 6.90
C ALA A 77 -33.39 4.82 5.41
N THR A 78 -32.44 4.51 4.53
CA THR A 78 -32.64 4.53 3.07
C THR A 78 -32.60 3.14 2.45
N GLY A 79 -32.17 2.11 3.20
CA GLY A 79 -31.98 0.74 2.68
C GLY A 79 -30.90 0.63 1.60
N THR A 80 -29.90 1.51 1.62
CA THR A 80 -28.84 1.55 0.60
C THR A 80 -27.50 1.99 1.18
N PHE A 81 -26.41 1.85 0.39
CA PHE A 81 -25.11 2.39 0.73
C PHE A 81 -25.06 3.89 0.43
N VAL A 82 -24.70 4.69 1.44
CA VAL A 82 -24.53 6.14 1.36
C VAL A 82 -23.06 6.53 1.56
N SER A 83 -22.62 7.63 0.94
CA SER A 83 -21.25 8.12 1.12
C SER A 83 -21.03 8.62 2.54
N ILE A 84 -19.91 8.22 3.15
CA ILE A 84 -19.45 8.71 4.45
C ILE A 84 -18.95 10.13 4.26
N THR A 85 -19.63 11.10 4.86
CA THR A 85 -19.27 12.55 4.80
C THR A 85 -18.51 13.03 6.04
N ASP A 86 -18.55 12.28 7.14
CA ASP A 86 -17.79 12.60 8.34
C ASP A 86 -16.28 12.54 8.09
N THR A 87 -15.62 13.67 8.24
CA THR A 87 -14.18 13.81 7.94
C THR A 87 -13.31 12.93 8.82
N LYS A 88 -13.63 12.82 10.11
CA LYS A 88 -12.85 12.01 11.06
C LYS A 88 -12.93 10.54 10.68
N LYS A 89 -14.13 10.03 10.42
CA LYS A 89 -14.35 8.64 9.99
C LYS A 89 -13.65 8.34 8.67
N ARG A 90 -13.67 9.28 7.72
CA ARG A 90 -12.94 9.15 6.45
C ARG A 90 -11.44 9.06 6.64
N LEU A 91 -10.86 9.89 7.53
CA LEU A 91 -9.44 9.82 7.88
C LEU A 91 -9.06 8.52 8.55
N GLU A 92 -9.87 8.05 9.50
CA GLU A 92 -9.66 6.75 10.17
C GLU A 92 -9.62 5.60 9.16
N ILE A 93 -10.54 5.60 8.20
CA ILE A 93 -10.53 4.60 7.11
C ILE A 93 -9.27 4.74 6.25
N ALA A 94 -8.91 5.97 5.84
CA ALA A 94 -7.73 6.20 5.01
C ALA A 94 -6.43 5.78 5.74
N GLN A 95 -6.32 6.03 7.04
CA GLN A 95 -5.22 5.52 7.88
C GLN A 95 -5.20 4.00 7.91
N GLY A 96 -6.38 3.38 8.09
CA GLY A 96 -6.53 1.93 8.16
C GLY A 96 -6.26 1.18 6.85
N ILE A 97 -6.17 1.88 5.72
CA ILE A 97 -5.84 1.29 4.41
C ILE A 97 -4.49 1.78 3.86
N SER A 98 -3.77 2.65 4.56
CA SER A 98 -2.45 3.15 4.16
C SER A 98 -1.36 2.17 4.56
N PRO A 99 -0.67 1.50 3.62
CA PRO A 99 0.36 0.50 3.91
C PRO A 99 1.46 0.98 4.87
N ILE A 100 1.83 2.25 4.79
CA ILE A 100 2.89 2.85 5.63
C ILE A 100 2.63 2.70 7.14
N ASN A 101 1.36 2.58 7.55
CA ASN A 101 0.96 2.46 8.96
C ASN A 101 1.08 1.03 9.50
N PHE A 102 1.39 0.06 8.65
CA PHE A 102 1.42 -1.36 8.99
C PHE A 102 2.81 -1.98 8.91
N VAL A 103 3.83 -1.18 8.59
CA VAL A 103 5.21 -1.66 8.52
C VAL A 103 5.66 -2.19 9.87
N THR A 104 6.17 -3.42 9.87
CA THR A 104 6.67 -4.13 11.05
C THR A 104 7.99 -4.83 10.75
N SER A 105 8.75 -5.19 11.77
CA SER A 105 10.08 -5.82 11.62
C SER A 105 10.03 -7.25 11.03
N ASP A 106 8.85 -7.85 10.95
CA ASP A 106 8.61 -9.16 10.36
C ASP A 106 8.06 -9.10 8.93
N ASP A 107 8.03 -7.89 8.33
CA ASP A 107 7.70 -7.73 6.91
C ASP A 107 8.75 -8.39 6.01
N PRO A 108 8.33 -8.93 4.85
CA PRO A 108 9.26 -9.52 3.89
C PRO A 108 10.21 -8.47 3.31
N PRO A 109 11.38 -8.89 2.80
CA PRO A 109 12.26 -8.01 2.04
C PRO A 109 11.56 -7.33 0.87
N VAL A 110 11.76 -6.02 0.69
CA VAL A 110 11.06 -5.19 -0.29
C VAL A 110 12.02 -4.46 -1.23
N ILE A 111 11.82 -4.56 -2.54
CA ILE A 111 12.44 -3.65 -3.51
C ILE A 111 11.38 -2.76 -4.15
N ILE A 112 11.65 -1.45 -4.19
CA ILE A 112 10.78 -0.45 -4.82
C ILE A 112 11.57 0.26 -5.93
N ILE A 113 10.97 0.40 -7.11
CA ILE A 113 11.50 1.23 -8.20
C ILE A 113 10.47 2.30 -8.53
N HIS A 114 10.88 3.58 -8.57
CA HIS A 114 9.99 4.72 -8.76
C HIS A 114 10.61 5.76 -9.70
N GLY A 115 9.82 6.27 -10.63
CA GLY A 115 10.23 7.36 -11.50
C GLY A 115 10.25 8.71 -10.77
N ASP A 116 11.30 9.51 -10.98
CA ASP A 116 11.41 10.83 -10.32
C ASP A 116 10.50 11.90 -10.93
N LYS A 117 9.87 11.61 -12.09
CA LYS A 117 8.90 12.45 -12.78
C LYS A 117 7.47 11.87 -12.71
N ASP A 118 7.22 10.97 -11.77
CA ASP A 118 5.88 10.42 -11.55
C ASP A 118 4.98 11.49 -10.91
N PHE A 119 3.99 11.94 -11.69
CA PHE A 119 3.00 12.92 -11.24
C PHE A 119 1.67 12.29 -10.82
N LEU A 120 1.47 10.99 -11.10
CA LEU A 120 0.27 10.26 -10.67
C LEU A 120 0.46 9.71 -9.25
N VAL A 121 1.56 9.01 -9.02
CA VAL A 121 1.96 8.57 -7.67
C VAL A 121 3.25 9.31 -7.31
N PRO A 122 3.19 10.32 -6.47
CA PRO A 122 4.38 11.10 -6.11
C PRO A 122 5.48 10.21 -5.52
N LYS A 123 6.73 10.40 -5.95
CA LYS A 123 7.89 9.65 -5.46
C LYS A 123 8.00 9.63 -3.92
N GLN A 124 7.50 10.68 -3.26
CA GLN A 124 7.38 10.77 -1.81
C GLN A 124 6.68 9.56 -1.18
N GLN A 125 5.74 8.91 -1.89
CA GLN A 125 5.05 7.71 -1.40
C GLN A 125 6.03 6.55 -1.16
N SER A 126 6.98 6.35 -2.07
CA SER A 126 8.04 5.35 -1.90
C SER A 126 9.09 5.80 -0.89
N GLU A 127 9.49 7.07 -0.90
CA GLU A 127 10.46 7.61 0.06
C GLU A 127 9.99 7.40 1.49
N SER A 128 8.74 7.77 1.79
CA SER A 128 8.18 7.67 3.14
C SER A 128 8.09 6.22 3.65
N ILE A 129 7.69 5.26 2.80
CA ILE A 129 7.61 3.87 3.26
C ILE A 129 8.99 3.23 3.40
N ILE A 130 9.98 3.61 2.57
CA ILE A 130 11.37 3.17 2.71
C ILE A 130 11.96 3.63 4.06
N GLU A 131 11.65 4.86 4.50
CA GLU A 131 12.03 5.32 5.84
C GLU A 131 11.46 4.41 6.94
N LYS A 132 10.18 4.01 6.81
CA LYS A 132 9.55 3.07 7.76
C LYS A 132 10.19 1.68 7.72
N PHE A 133 10.52 1.15 6.55
CA PHE A 133 11.25 -0.11 6.45
C PHE A 133 12.64 -0.04 7.11
N ASN A 134 13.34 1.09 6.97
CA ASN A 134 14.63 1.31 7.63
C ASN A 134 14.49 1.36 9.15
N GLU A 135 13.50 2.11 9.67
CA GLU A 135 13.17 2.17 11.11
C GLU A 135 12.86 0.77 11.68
N ALA A 136 12.07 -0.03 10.94
CA ALA A 136 11.69 -1.38 11.31
C ALA A 136 12.77 -2.44 11.05
N LYS A 137 13.92 -2.06 10.43
CA LYS A 137 15.01 -2.95 10.03
C LYS A 137 14.60 -4.03 9.02
N VAL A 138 13.58 -3.76 8.22
CA VAL A 138 13.19 -4.61 7.10
C VAL A 138 14.22 -4.48 5.98
N PRO A 139 14.77 -5.58 5.44
CA PRO A 139 15.66 -5.51 4.28
C PRO A 139 14.94 -4.85 3.10
N ASN A 140 15.49 -3.76 2.60
CA ASN A 140 14.87 -3.04 1.51
C ASN A 140 15.88 -2.50 0.51
N LYS A 141 15.40 -2.18 -0.71
CA LYS A 141 16.15 -1.50 -1.75
C LYS A 141 15.23 -0.51 -2.46
N PHE A 142 15.69 0.74 -2.59
CA PHE A 142 14.98 1.77 -3.33
C PHE A 142 15.80 2.21 -4.53
N ILE A 143 15.19 2.20 -5.71
CA ILE A 143 15.82 2.62 -6.97
C ILE A 143 14.97 3.74 -7.56
N ILE A 144 15.62 4.86 -7.83
CA ILE A 144 15.00 5.99 -8.53
C ILE A 144 15.33 5.86 -10.03
N LYS A 145 14.30 5.87 -10.87
CA LYS A 145 14.44 5.94 -12.32
C LYS A 145 14.43 7.40 -12.73
N GLU A 146 15.63 7.91 -13.12
CA GLU A 146 15.76 9.26 -13.64
C GLU A 146 14.91 9.46 -14.90
N GLY A 147 14.16 10.57 -14.96
CA GLY A 147 13.25 10.90 -16.05
C GLY A 147 12.02 9.99 -16.14
N GLY A 148 11.90 8.96 -15.30
CA GLY A 148 10.76 8.04 -15.29
C GLY A 148 9.49 8.72 -14.79
N SER A 149 8.38 8.54 -15.52
CA SER A 149 7.04 8.93 -15.10
C SER A 149 6.32 7.73 -14.43
N HIS A 150 4.97 7.76 -14.40
CA HIS A 150 4.16 6.61 -13.97
C HIS A 150 4.18 5.51 -15.05
N GLY A 151 5.30 4.80 -15.14
CA GLY A 151 5.65 3.87 -16.19
C GLY A 151 6.59 4.48 -17.24
N TRP A 152 7.41 3.64 -17.82
CA TRP A 152 8.37 3.97 -18.88
C TRP A 152 8.58 2.77 -19.80
N GLN A 153 9.19 3.01 -20.96
CA GLN A 153 9.59 1.97 -21.90
C GLN A 153 10.96 1.39 -21.52
N ASN A 154 11.30 0.21 -22.05
CA ASN A 154 12.61 -0.44 -21.89
C ASN A 154 12.95 -0.67 -20.39
N ARG A 155 12.14 -1.54 -19.75
CA ARG A 155 12.25 -1.85 -18.32
C ARG A 155 13.17 -3.02 -17.99
N GLU A 156 13.92 -3.53 -18.94
CA GLU A 156 14.73 -4.73 -18.80
C GLU A 156 15.73 -4.65 -17.63
N ILE A 157 16.29 -3.44 -17.39
CA ILE A 157 17.21 -3.19 -16.26
C ILE A 157 16.45 -3.28 -14.92
N GLU A 158 15.30 -2.65 -14.84
CA GLU A 158 14.47 -2.63 -13.64
C GLU A 158 13.89 -4.02 -13.36
N GLU A 159 13.43 -4.72 -14.37
CA GLU A 159 12.95 -6.10 -14.28
C GLU A 159 14.06 -7.05 -13.83
N LYS A 160 15.28 -6.87 -14.34
CA LYS A 160 16.45 -7.62 -13.86
C LYS A 160 16.72 -7.36 -12.37
N ASN A 161 16.59 -6.14 -11.88
CA ASN A 161 16.70 -5.86 -10.44
C ASN A 161 15.67 -6.65 -9.61
N PHE A 162 14.44 -6.83 -10.12
CA PHE A 162 13.42 -7.63 -9.47
C PHE A 162 13.77 -9.13 -9.48
N ILE A 163 14.27 -9.65 -10.60
CA ILE A 163 14.74 -11.04 -10.70
C ILE A 163 15.87 -11.28 -9.69
N ASP A 164 16.90 -10.43 -9.69
CA ASP A 164 18.04 -10.53 -8.77
C ASP A 164 17.59 -10.45 -7.29
N TRP A 165 16.52 -9.65 -7.01
CA TRP A 165 15.93 -9.55 -5.68
C TRP A 165 15.26 -10.85 -5.25
N PHE A 166 14.44 -11.43 -6.11
CA PHE A 166 13.79 -12.71 -5.84
C PHE A 166 14.80 -13.85 -5.76
N ASP A 167 15.82 -13.90 -6.61
CA ASP A 167 16.89 -14.89 -6.54
C ASP A 167 17.66 -14.82 -5.21
N LYS A 168 17.76 -13.66 -4.61
CA LYS A 168 18.40 -13.48 -3.31
C LYS A 168 17.56 -14.02 -2.15
N TYR A 169 16.23 -13.87 -2.20
CA TYR A 169 15.37 -14.08 -1.04
C TYR A 169 14.45 -15.31 -1.13
N LEU A 170 14.29 -15.91 -2.30
CA LEU A 170 13.43 -17.09 -2.52
C LEU A 170 14.20 -18.43 -2.59
N LYS A 171 15.42 -18.48 -2.08
CA LYS A 171 16.23 -19.70 -2.05
C LYS A 171 15.85 -20.61 -0.90
#